data_af337a1e3c5f0fa6b2d8462bdcb64336
#
_entry.id   af337a1e3c5f0fa6b2d8462bdcb64336
#
_cell.length_a   1.000
_cell.length_b   1.000
_cell.length_c   1.000
_cell.angle_alpha   90.00
_cell.angle_beta   90.00
_cell.angle_gamma   90.00
#
_symmetry.space_group_name_H-M   'P 1'
#
loop_
_entity.id
_entity.type
_entity.pdbx_description
1 polymer ?
#
loop_
_entity_poly.entity_id
_entity_poly.type
_entity_poly.pdbx_seq_one_letter_code
_entity_poly.pdbx_strand_id
1 'polypeptide(L)'
;ARYVLMDSWFTYPATVTKLSGYLPVIGMVKKTEKVLYGFDGQWLNLKAIYRRVRKKPGRAQVLASTVVRLKKGPAAKLVFVRERHTRNWLALLSTATDLEAADVVRIYGKRWDIEVFFKMAKQHLKLTKEIQCRDFDALIAHTSIVFLRYMFLSFECRLSADQRTFGDLF
;
A
#
# COMPACT_ATOMS: atom_id res chain seq x y z
N ALA A 1 5.23 13.05 -4.48
CA ALA A 1 4.32 12.00 -3.99
C ALA A 1 3.21 12.66 -3.16
N ARG A 2 2.00 12.07 -3.15
CA ARG A 2 0.87 12.57 -2.33
C ARG A 2 0.60 11.68 -1.12
N TYR A 3 0.96 10.41 -1.20
CA TYR A 3 0.72 9.39 -0.17
C TYR A 3 1.90 8.45 -0.05
N VAL A 4 2.11 7.91 1.16
CA VAL A 4 2.98 6.75 1.40
C VAL A 4 2.10 5.52 1.46
N LEU A 5 2.35 4.53 0.58
CA LEU A 5 1.62 3.27 0.55
C LEU A 5 2.47 2.17 1.18
N MET A 6 1.91 1.43 2.13
CA MET A 6 2.65 0.41 2.87
C MET A 6 1.89 -0.91 2.92
N ASP A 7 2.62 -2.01 2.90
CA ASP A 7 2.03 -3.31 3.18
C ASP A 7 1.85 -3.55 4.69
N SER A 8 1.31 -4.70 5.04
CA SER A 8 1.02 -5.03 6.44
C SER A 8 2.26 -5.26 7.31
N TRP A 9 3.46 -5.41 6.73
CA TRP A 9 4.71 -5.56 7.49
C TRP A 9 5.18 -4.24 8.08
N PHE A 10 4.91 -3.13 7.41
CA PHE A 10 5.37 -1.80 7.82
C PHE A 10 4.28 -0.96 8.50
N THR A 11 2.99 -1.37 8.38
CA THR A 11 1.84 -0.60 8.90
C THR A 11 1.64 -0.81 10.40
N TYR A 12 2.60 -0.41 11.21
CA TYR A 12 2.48 -0.36 12.67
C TYR A 12 2.17 1.07 13.14
N PRO A 13 1.43 1.26 14.25
CA PRO A 13 1.07 2.59 14.75
C PRO A 13 2.24 3.55 14.90
N ALA A 14 3.38 3.08 15.40
CA ALA A 14 4.58 3.91 15.57
C ALA A 14 5.15 4.37 14.22
N THR A 15 5.27 3.47 13.25
CA THR A 15 5.74 3.79 11.89
C THR A 15 4.79 4.75 11.19
N VAL A 16 3.48 4.47 11.27
CA VAL A 16 2.44 5.33 10.70
C VAL A 16 2.50 6.72 11.31
N THR A 17 2.60 6.83 12.64
CA THR A 17 2.70 8.12 13.34
C THR A 17 3.93 8.92 12.89
N LYS A 18 5.09 8.28 12.77
CA LYS A 18 6.33 8.94 12.34
C LYS A 18 6.21 9.46 10.89
N LEU A 19 5.71 8.62 9.99
CA LEU A 19 5.62 8.98 8.56
C LEU A 19 4.50 9.97 8.27
N SER A 20 3.42 9.95 9.04
CA SER A 20 2.30 10.88 8.87
C SER A 20 2.65 12.35 9.12
N GLY A 21 3.77 12.62 9.79
CA GLY A 21 4.34 13.97 9.92
C GLY A 21 4.92 14.53 8.61
N TYR A 22 5.17 13.69 7.62
CA TYR A 22 5.72 14.09 6.31
C TYR A 22 4.68 14.00 5.20
N LEU A 23 3.97 12.87 5.12
CA LEU A 23 2.96 12.61 4.09
C LEU A 23 1.83 11.75 4.68
N PRO A 24 0.60 11.89 4.17
CA PRO A 24 -0.48 10.97 4.51
C PRO A 24 -0.10 9.52 4.17
N VAL A 25 -0.39 8.61 5.09
CA VAL A 25 -0.05 7.19 4.99
C VAL A 25 -1.31 6.38 4.74
N ILE A 26 -1.24 5.45 3.78
CA ILE A 26 -2.27 4.44 3.58
C ILE A 26 -1.58 3.07 3.61
N GLY A 27 -2.03 2.17 4.49
CA GLY A 27 -1.42 0.87 4.64
C GLY A 27 -2.40 -0.23 5.00
N MET A 28 -2.07 -1.47 4.65
CA MET A 28 -2.82 -2.63 5.08
C MET A 28 -2.45 -2.99 6.51
N VAL A 29 -3.44 -3.31 7.35
CA VAL A 29 -3.23 -3.59 8.78
C VAL A 29 -3.34 -5.08 9.06
N LYS A 30 -2.40 -5.63 9.83
CA LYS A 30 -2.46 -7.03 10.30
C LYS A 30 -3.57 -7.23 11.32
N LYS A 31 -4.29 -8.35 11.22
CA LYS A 31 -5.28 -8.80 12.20
C LYS A 31 -4.59 -9.41 13.42
N THR A 32 -3.90 -8.58 14.20
CA THR A 32 -3.23 -9.01 15.44
C THR A 32 -4.00 -8.53 16.66
N GLU A 33 -3.89 -9.26 17.77
CA GLU A 33 -4.48 -8.87 19.06
C GLU A 33 -3.59 -7.90 19.84
N LYS A 34 -2.30 -7.80 19.46
CA LYS A 34 -1.31 -6.96 20.14
C LYS A 34 -1.45 -5.48 19.84
N VAL A 35 -2.06 -5.12 18.71
CA VAL A 35 -2.23 -3.72 18.29
C VAL A 35 -3.63 -3.25 18.62
N LEU A 36 -3.70 -2.18 19.43
CA LEU A 36 -4.95 -1.58 19.87
C LEU A 36 -5.12 -0.19 19.25
N TYR A 37 -6.38 0.14 18.95
CA TYR A 37 -6.82 1.42 18.40
C TYR A 37 -7.88 2.01 19.34
N GLY A 38 -7.85 3.32 19.55
CA GLY A 38 -8.87 4.04 20.30
C GLY A 38 -10.16 4.16 19.50
N PHE A 39 -11.22 3.52 19.94
CA PHE A 39 -12.54 3.53 19.32
C PHE A 39 -13.62 3.57 20.40
N ASP A 40 -14.58 4.51 20.31
CA ASP A 40 -15.66 4.72 21.27
C ASP A 40 -15.16 4.78 22.74
N GLY A 41 -14.09 5.55 22.98
CA GLY A 41 -13.52 5.70 24.32
C GLY A 41 -12.74 4.48 24.85
N GLN A 42 -12.63 3.40 24.11
CA GLN A 42 -11.94 2.17 24.48
C GLN A 42 -10.78 1.84 23.55
N TRP A 43 -9.78 1.13 24.08
CA TRP A 43 -8.69 0.58 23.29
C TRP A 43 -9.03 -0.84 22.84
N LEU A 44 -9.29 -1.01 21.56
CA LEU A 44 -9.78 -2.25 20.98
C LEU A 44 -8.86 -2.74 19.86
N ASN A 45 -8.74 -4.05 19.72
CA ASN A 45 -8.07 -4.64 18.56
C ASN A 45 -8.97 -4.57 17.31
N LEU A 46 -8.37 -4.80 16.16
CA LEU A 46 -9.03 -4.68 14.86
C LEU A 46 -10.27 -5.57 14.73
N LYS A 47 -10.22 -6.80 15.27
CA LYS A 47 -11.36 -7.74 15.22
C LYS A 47 -12.54 -7.25 16.07
N ALA A 48 -12.26 -6.68 17.24
CA ALA A 48 -13.30 -6.13 18.14
C ALA A 48 -13.97 -4.90 17.51
N ILE A 49 -13.20 -4.01 16.88
CA ILE A 49 -13.74 -2.87 16.14
C ILE A 49 -14.62 -3.36 14.99
N TYR A 50 -14.13 -4.33 14.17
CA TYR A 50 -14.91 -4.87 13.07
C TYR A 50 -16.26 -5.47 13.50
N ARG A 51 -16.34 -6.08 14.69
CA ARG A 51 -17.62 -6.61 15.23
C ARG A 51 -18.59 -5.50 15.59
N ARG A 52 -18.11 -4.34 16.05
CA ARG A 52 -18.94 -3.21 16.52
C ARG A 52 -19.40 -2.27 15.41
N VAL A 53 -18.62 -2.10 14.36
CA VAL A 53 -18.98 -1.19 13.27
C VAL A 53 -20.15 -1.74 12.44
N ARG A 54 -21.05 -0.81 12.02
CA ARG A 54 -22.16 -1.14 11.13
C ARG A 54 -21.61 -1.51 9.74
N LYS A 55 -21.98 -2.67 9.27
CA LYS A 55 -21.53 -3.19 7.97
C LYS A 55 -22.50 -2.82 6.86
N LYS A 56 -21.99 -2.52 5.68
CA LYS A 56 -22.79 -2.35 4.47
C LYS A 56 -23.34 -3.71 4.02
N PRO A 57 -24.65 -3.82 3.71
CA PRO A 57 -25.25 -5.07 3.24
C PRO A 57 -24.79 -5.43 1.83
N GLY A 58 -25.04 -6.67 1.44
CA GLY A 58 -24.84 -7.16 0.08
C GLY A 58 -23.39 -7.47 -0.27
N ARG A 59 -23.05 -7.33 -1.57
CA ARG A 59 -21.73 -7.67 -2.13
C ARG A 59 -20.77 -6.49 -2.20
N ALA A 60 -20.99 -5.45 -1.39
CA ALA A 60 -20.13 -4.25 -1.40
C ALA A 60 -18.66 -4.62 -1.14
N GLN A 61 -17.75 -4.01 -1.91
CA GLN A 61 -16.31 -4.17 -1.71
C GLN A 61 -15.88 -3.59 -0.36
N VAL A 62 -16.33 -2.38 -0.03
CA VAL A 62 -16.13 -1.77 1.29
C VAL A 62 -17.23 -2.24 2.23
N LEU A 63 -16.84 -2.99 3.25
CA LEU A 63 -17.76 -3.54 4.26
C LEU A 63 -18.16 -2.51 5.32
N ALA A 64 -17.19 -1.74 5.79
CA ALA A 64 -17.38 -0.69 6.79
C ALA A 64 -16.20 0.28 6.77
N SER A 65 -16.41 1.48 7.30
CA SER A 65 -15.32 2.40 7.61
C SER A 65 -15.61 3.12 8.90
N THR A 66 -14.56 3.47 9.64
CA THR A 66 -14.66 4.23 10.88
C THR A 66 -13.36 4.97 11.16
N VAL A 67 -13.43 6.01 11.97
CA VAL A 67 -12.26 6.73 12.44
C VAL A 67 -11.84 6.18 13.80
N VAL A 68 -10.55 6.00 13.99
CA VAL A 68 -9.93 5.52 15.21
C VAL A 68 -8.77 6.43 15.60
N ARG A 69 -8.30 6.34 16.84
CA ARG A 69 -7.11 7.03 17.30
C ARG A 69 -5.95 6.05 17.41
N LEU A 70 -4.79 6.43 16.89
CA LEU A 70 -3.55 5.69 17.10
C LEU A 70 -2.98 5.98 18.48
N LYS A 71 -2.36 4.98 19.11
CA LYS A 71 -1.68 5.18 20.40
C LYS A 71 -0.49 6.13 20.19
N LYS A 72 -0.53 7.28 20.88
CA LYS A 72 0.46 8.37 20.71
C LYS A 72 0.59 8.89 19.26
N GLY A 73 -0.48 8.86 18.48
CA GLY A 73 -0.48 9.28 17.09
C GLY A 73 -1.77 9.97 16.65
N PRO A 74 -1.89 10.31 15.37
CA PRO A 74 -3.05 11.00 14.82
C PRO A 74 -4.30 10.10 14.79
N ALA A 75 -5.44 10.72 14.52
CA ALA A 75 -6.63 10.00 14.08
C ALA A 75 -6.35 9.33 12.73
N ALA A 76 -6.96 8.18 12.50
CA ALA A 76 -6.85 7.44 11.26
C ALA A 76 -8.19 6.79 10.89
N LYS A 77 -8.48 6.72 9.60
CA LYS A 77 -9.64 6.01 9.07
C LYS A 77 -9.28 4.55 8.86
N LEU A 78 -10.02 3.64 9.47
CA LEU A 78 -10.01 2.21 9.14
C LEU A 78 -11.08 1.93 8.11
N VAL A 79 -10.69 1.23 7.04
CA VAL A 79 -11.58 0.79 5.97
C VAL A 79 -11.51 -0.73 5.90
N PHE A 80 -12.63 -1.39 6.20
CA PHE A 80 -12.76 -2.84 6.11
C PHE A 80 -13.21 -3.23 4.71
N VAL A 81 -12.44 -4.06 4.04
CA VAL A 81 -12.62 -4.42 2.63
C VAL A 81 -12.85 -5.93 2.54
N ARG A 82 -13.76 -6.34 1.67
CA ARG A 82 -13.97 -7.75 1.36
C ARG A 82 -12.77 -8.31 0.60
N GLU A 83 -12.23 -9.39 1.07
CA GLU A 83 -11.19 -10.12 0.36
C GLU A 83 -11.82 -10.88 -0.82
N ARG A 84 -11.20 -10.76 -2.00
CA ARG A 84 -11.72 -11.41 -3.21
C ARG A 84 -11.73 -12.94 -3.04
N HIS A 85 -12.79 -13.58 -3.55
CA HIS A 85 -12.99 -15.03 -3.55
C HIS A 85 -13.05 -15.70 -2.17
N THR A 86 -13.11 -14.95 -1.07
CA THR A 86 -13.23 -15.48 0.28
C THR A 86 -14.35 -14.79 1.06
N ARG A 87 -14.73 -15.36 2.21
CA ARG A 87 -15.61 -14.71 3.18
C ARG A 87 -14.84 -13.82 4.16
N ASN A 88 -13.52 -13.73 3.98
CA ASN A 88 -12.65 -12.94 4.83
C ASN A 88 -12.73 -11.45 4.48
N TRP A 89 -12.11 -10.66 5.33
CA TRP A 89 -11.93 -9.24 5.14
C TRP A 89 -10.48 -8.85 5.43
N LEU A 90 -10.07 -7.75 4.88
CA LEU A 90 -8.82 -7.07 5.20
C LEU A 90 -9.15 -5.65 5.67
N ALA A 91 -8.20 -5.00 6.33
CA ALA A 91 -8.38 -3.63 6.75
C ALA A 91 -7.24 -2.75 6.21
N LEU A 92 -7.64 -1.60 5.69
CA LEU A 92 -6.75 -0.51 5.33
C LEU A 92 -6.86 0.58 6.39
N LEU A 93 -5.73 1.21 6.67
CA LEU A 93 -5.63 2.36 7.55
C LEU A 93 -5.16 3.56 6.72
N SER A 94 -5.83 4.69 6.87
CA SER A 94 -5.45 5.96 6.23
C SER A 94 -5.34 7.07 7.27
N THR A 95 -4.23 7.81 7.28
CA THR A 95 -4.12 9.02 8.11
C THR A 95 -4.80 10.23 7.47
N ALA A 96 -5.10 10.19 6.15
CA ALA A 96 -6.02 11.13 5.49
C ALA A 96 -7.46 10.69 5.80
N THR A 97 -8.03 11.22 6.86
CA THR A 97 -9.36 10.84 7.37
C THR A 97 -10.51 11.43 6.56
N ASP A 98 -10.25 12.46 5.78
CA ASP A 98 -11.15 13.12 4.83
C ASP A 98 -11.45 12.29 3.58
N LEU A 99 -10.54 11.39 3.18
CA LEU A 99 -10.73 10.53 2.01
C LEU A 99 -11.96 9.64 2.17
N GLU A 100 -12.73 9.51 1.09
CA GLU A 100 -13.78 8.49 1.02
C GLU A 100 -13.19 7.07 1.09
N ALA A 101 -13.95 6.14 1.69
CA ALA A 101 -13.47 4.77 1.86
C ALA A 101 -13.14 4.07 0.53
N ALA A 102 -13.87 4.38 -0.53
CA ALA A 102 -13.60 3.87 -1.87
C ALA A 102 -12.29 4.41 -2.43
N ASP A 103 -11.97 5.69 -2.17
CA ASP A 103 -10.71 6.30 -2.61
C ASP A 103 -9.51 5.72 -1.86
N VAL A 104 -9.65 5.45 -0.57
CA VAL A 104 -8.59 4.74 0.19
C VAL A 104 -8.27 3.40 -0.47
N VAL A 105 -9.29 2.62 -0.86
CA VAL A 105 -9.10 1.33 -1.55
C VAL A 105 -8.45 1.53 -2.93
N ARG A 106 -8.93 2.49 -3.72
CA ARG A 106 -8.42 2.80 -5.05
C ARG A 106 -6.95 3.24 -5.01
N ILE A 107 -6.62 4.15 -4.09
CA ILE A 107 -5.24 4.65 -3.94
C ILE A 107 -4.33 3.53 -3.45
N TYR A 108 -4.77 2.73 -2.47
CA TYR A 108 -3.98 1.59 -1.98
C TYR A 108 -3.70 0.55 -3.07
N GLY A 109 -4.63 0.36 -4.00
CA GLY A 109 -4.45 -0.54 -5.15
C GLY A 109 -3.19 -0.22 -5.97
N LYS A 110 -2.77 1.05 -6.05
CA LYS A 110 -1.54 1.46 -6.73
C LYS A 110 -0.26 0.92 -6.08
N ARG A 111 -0.32 0.41 -4.85
CA ARG A 111 0.82 -0.29 -4.23
C ARG A 111 1.29 -1.48 -5.08
N TRP A 112 0.38 -2.09 -5.83
CA TRP A 112 0.70 -3.21 -6.73
C TRP A 112 1.69 -2.83 -7.84
N ASP A 113 1.80 -1.56 -8.19
CA ASP A 113 2.70 -1.07 -9.23
C ASP A 113 4.19 -1.40 -8.91
N ILE A 114 4.54 -1.53 -7.62
CA ILE A 114 5.91 -1.94 -7.23
C ILE A 114 6.18 -3.41 -7.61
N GLU A 115 5.18 -4.27 -7.50
CA GLU A 115 5.31 -5.69 -7.86
C GLU A 115 5.39 -5.84 -9.39
N VAL A 116 4.62 -5.05 -10.12
CA VAL A 116 4.70 -4.94 -11.58
C VAL A 116 6.09 -4.46 -11.99
N PHE A 117 6.61 -3.39 -11.35
CA PHE A 117 7.96 -2.90 -11.58
C PHE A 117 9.01 -4.01 -11.40
N PHE A 118 9.01 -4.72 -10.26
CA PHE A 118 9.99 -5.79 -10.03
C PHE A 118 9.85 -6.94 -11.03
N LYS A 119 8.63 -7.29 -11.43
CA LYS A 119 8.40 -8.28 -12.47
C LYS A 119 9.06 -7.84 -13.78
N MET A 120 8.77 -6.63 -14.23
CA MET A 120 9.31 -6.06 -15.47
C MET A 120 10.83 -5.92 -15.41
N ALA A 121 11.36 -5.41 -14.30
CA ALA A 121 12.79 -5.24 -14.10
C ALA A 121 13.55 -6.58 -14.15
N LYS A 122 12.99 -7.65 -13.59
CA LYS A 122 13.58 -8.99 -13.65
C LYS A 122 13.47 -9.63 -15.02
N GLN A 123 12.35 -9.47 -15.71
CA GLN A 123 12.09 -10.12 -17.00
C GLN A 123 12.80 -9.43 -18.14
N HIS A 124 12.73 -8.10 -18.21
CA HIS A 124 13.16 -7.32 -19.39
C HIS A 124 14.39 -6.45 -19.13
N LEU A 125 14.59 -5.93 -17.92
CA LEU A 125 15.71 -5.04 -17.59
C LEU A 125 16.88 -5.76 -16.90
N LYS A 126 16.81 -7.08 -16.82
CA LYS A 126 17.86 -7.98 -16.33
C LYS A 126 18.37 -7.66 -14.91
N LEU A 127 17.47 -7.19 -14.03
CA LEU A 127 17.80 -6.82 -12.65
C LEU A 127 18.57 -7.90 -11.88
N THR A 128 18.34 -9.19 -12.20
CA THR A 128 18.94 -10.32 -11.49
C THR A 128 19.85 -11.19 -12.36
N LYS A 129 20.00 -10.90 -13.66
CA LYS A 129 20.70 -11.80 -14.59
C LYS A 129 22.08 -11.31 -15.04
N GLU A 130 22.33 -10.02 -15.07
CA GLU A 130 23.56 -9.43 -15.60
C GLU A 130 24.61 -9.08 -14.55
N ILE A 131 24.27 -9.21 -13.25
CA ILE A 131 25.19 -8.88 -12.18
C ILE A 131 25.74 -10.16 -11.54
N GLN A 132 27.05 -10.36 -11.64
CA GLN A 132 27.81 -11.45 -10.99
C GLN A 132 28.85 -10.86 -10.01
N CYS A 133 28.57 -9.69 -9.47
CA CYS A 133 29.47 -8.97 -8.59
C CYS A 133 29.10 -9.17 -7.12
N ARG A 134 30.10 -9.23 -6.23
CA ARG A 134 29.95 -9.27 -4.76
C ARG A 134 30.17 -7.88 -4.13
N ASP A 135 30.57 -6.90 -4.92
CA ASP A 135 30.79 -5.55 -4.45
C ASP A 135 29.46 -4.82 -4.26
N PHE A 136 29.30 -4.17 -3.09
CA PHE A 136 28.05 -3.50 -2.72
C PHE A 136 27.78 -2.27 -3.58
N ASP A 137 28.80 -1.49 -3.90
CA ASP A 137 28.65 -0.28 -4.71
C ASP A 137 28.30 -0.62 -6.17
N ALA A 138 28.85 -1.71 -6.70
CA ALA A 138 28.48 -2.23 -8.01
C ALA A 138 27.02 -2.72 -8.03
N LEU A 139 26.53 -3.34 -6.94
CA LEU A 139 25.11 -3.71 -6.81
C LEU A 139 24.19 -2.49 -6.80
N ILE A 140 24.56 -1.43 -6.07
CA ILE A 140 23.82 -0.17 -6.04
C ILE A 140 23.82 0.46 -7.44
N ALA A 141 24.98 0.55 -8.11
CA ALA A 141 25.10 1.13 -9.44
C ALA A 141 24.21 0.38 -10.45
N HIS A 142 24.30 -0.96 -10.49
CA HIS A 142 23.47 -1.78 -11.36
C HIS A 142 21.97 -1.57 -11.11
N THR A 143 21.56 -1.62 -9.85
CA THR A 143 20.15 -1.41 -9.46
C THR A 143 19.69 -0.02 -9.90
N SER A 144 20.50 1.01 -9.67
CA SER A 144 20.19 2.39 -10.07
C SER A 144 20.02 2.53 -11.57
N ILE A 145 20.87 1.89 -12.37
CA ILE A 145 20.75 1.86 -13.83
C ILE A 145 19.45 1.20 -14.27
N VAL A 146 19.07 0.07 -13.66
CA VAL A 146 17.80 -0.61 -13.96
C VAL A 146 16.60 0.29 -13.65
N PHE A 147 16.62 1.00 -12.50
CA PHE A 147 15.57 1.97 -12.15
C PHE A 147 15.50 3.13 -13.16
N LEU A 148 16.65 3.69 -13.56
CA LEU A 148 16.70 4.77 -14.55
C LEU A 148 16.16 4.32 -15.90
N ARG A 149 16.51 3.12 -16.36
CA ARG A 149 15.98 2.53 -17.61
C ARG A 149 14.46 2.38 -17.54
N TYR A 150 13.94 1.87 -16.41
CA TYR A 150 12.49 1.74 -16.23
C TYR A 150 11.77 3.09 -16.23
N MET A 151 12.34 4.09 -15.53
CA MET A 151 11.76 5.44 -15.48
C MET A 151 11.74 6.08 -16.87
N PHE A 152 12.85 5.96 -17.62
CA PHE A 152 12.96 6.49 -18.98
C PHE A 152 11.91 5.87 -19.91
N LEU A 153 11.84 4.54 -19.95
CA LEU A 153 10.86 3.83 -20.80
C LEU A 153 9.42 4.15 -20.40
N SER A 154 9.15 4.25 -19.09
CA SER A 154 7.81 4.63 -18.59
C SER A 154 7.44 6.06 -18.95
N PHE A 155 8.42 6.96 -19.01
CA PHE A 155 8.23 8.34 -19.42
C PHE A 155 7.96 8.42 -20.94
N GLU A 156 8.74 7.77 -21.76
CA GLU A 156 8.56 7.69 -23.21
C GLU A 156 7.18 7.13 -23.59
N CYS A 157 6.75 6.03 -22.96
CA CYS A 157 5.42 5.45 -23.18
C CYS A 157 4.29 6.46 -22.88
N ARG A 158 4.48 7.31 -21.87
CA ARG A 158 3.46 8.34 -21.53
C ARG A 158 3.45 9.51 -22.51
N LEU A 159 4.62 9.95 -22.99
CA LEU A 159 4.75 11.03 -23.97
C LEU A 159 4.18 10.64 -25.32
N SER A 160 4.49 9.44 -25.77
CA SER A 160 4.10 8.93 -27.08
C SER A 160 2.64 8.45 -27.14
N ALA A 161 1.89 8.45 -26.03
CA ALA A 161 0.60 7.79 -25.90
C ALA A 161 0.64 6.33 -26.45
N ASP A 162 1.78 5.66 -26.28
CA ASP A 162 2.03 4.34 -26.78
C ASP A 162 1.13 3.33 -26.09
N GLN A 163 0.32 2.62 -26.86
CA GLN A 163 -0.64 1.65 -26.34
C GLN A 163 -0.03 0.27 -26.08
N ARG A 164 1.23 0.05 -26.49
CA ARG A 164 1.94 -1.20 -26.22
C ARG A 164 2.12 -1.40 -24.73
N THR A 165 2.02 -2.64 -24.29
CA THR A 165 2.40 -2.98 -22.92
C THR A 165 3.92 -2.88 -22.79
N PHE A 166 4.41 -2.74 -21.55
CA PHE A 166 5.85 -2.68 -21.30
C PHE A 166 6.59 -3.92 -21.83
N GLY A 167 5.92 -5.08 -21.84
CA GLY A 167 6.45 -6.32 -22.40
C GLY A 167 6.57 -6.31 -23.93
N ASP A 168 5.75 -5.52 -24.61
CA ASP A 168 5.76 -5.43 -26.08
C ASP A 168 6.88 -4.52 -26.61
N LEU A 169 7.62 -3.84 -25.70
CA LEU A 169 8.77 -3.01 -26.04
C LEU A 169 10.07 -3.81 -26.16
N PHE A 170 10.06 -5.09 -25.77
CA PHE A 170 11.20 -6.01 -25.76
C PHE A 170 10.89 -7.30 -26.52
#